data_23b3f684bfec204d6c9ce44f4421d9d5
#
_entry.id   23b3f684bfec204d6c9ce44f4421d9d5
#
_cell.length_a   1.000
_cell.length_b   1.000
_cell.length_c   1.000
_cell.angle_alpha   90.00
_cell.angle_beta   90.00
_cell.angle_gamma   90.00
#
_symmetry.space_group_name_H-M   'P 1'
#
loop_
_entity.id
_entity.type
_entity.pdbx_description
1 polymer ?
#
loop_
_entity_poly.entity_id
_entity_poly.type
_entity_poly.pdbx_seq_one_letter_code
_entity_poly.pdbx_strand_id
1 'polypeptide(L)'
;MDYKMIRLEQTEGIAVITLDYAPTRNALDMNMSLELEDALKKAETAPDVKVVVITGAGRAFCGGGDIRYMKAHCEEPDFAKESMGPLAKKLSEIVLYIKKMSKIVICAVAGAAAGGGANLAFGCDFIFAADNAKFLQAFVGIGLC
;
A
#
# COMPACT_ATOMS: atom_id res chain seq x y z
N MET A 1 -3.30 -5.37 -16.59
CA MET A 1 -4.37 -5.65 -15.58
C MET A 1 -5.34 -4.49 -15.62
N ASP A 2 -6.62 -4.74 -15.49
CA ASP A 2 -7.62 -3.68 -15.31
C ASP A 2 -7.79 -3.48 -13.80
N TYR A 3 -7.33 -2.34 -13.28
CA TYR A 3 -7.29 -2.06 -11.85
C TYR A 3 -8.68 -1.70 -11.32
N LYS A 4 -9.03 -2.22 -10.15
CA LYS A 4 -10.32 -1.97 -9.46
C LYS A 4 -10.15 -1.19 -8.17
N MET A 5 -8.97 -1.24 -7.57
CA MET A 5 -8.67 -0.71 -6.25
C MET A 5 -7.58 0.36 -6.29
N ILE A 6 -6.91 0.52 -7.43
CA ILE A 6 -5.91 1.58 -7.63
C ILE A 6 -6.13 2.28 -8.97
N ARG A 7 -5.48 3.43 -9.14
CA ARG A 7 -5.30 4.08 -10.44
C ARG A 7 -3.81 4.23 -10.72
N LEU A 8 -3.42 4.05 -11.98
CA LEU A 8 -2.07 4.31 -12.45
C LEU A 8 -2.16 5.35 -13.58
N GLU A 9 -1.55 6.49 -13.36
CA GLU A 9 -1.47 7.58 -14.34
C GLU A 9 0.00 7.89 -14.61
N GLN A 10 0.34 8.18 -15.87
CA GLN A 10 1.71 8.49 -16.25
C GLN A 10 1.73 9.77 -17.08
N THR A 11 2.54 10.71 -16.67
CA THR A 11 2.74 12.00 -17.37
C THR A 11 4.12 12.57 -17.06
N GLU A 12 4.76 13.15 -18.06
CA GLU A 12 6.01 13.92 -17.92
C GLU A 12 7.10 13.22 -17.09
N GLY A 13 7.24 11.91 -17.25
CA GLY A 13 8.26 11.14 -16.54
C GLY A 13 7.88 10.72 -15.12
N ILE A 14 6.66 10.98 -14.69
CA ILE A 14 6.13 10.61 -13.38
C ILE A 14 5.02 9.56 -13.54
N ALA A 15 5.10 8.48 -12.78
CA ALA A 15 4.00 7.53 -12.60
C ALA A 15 3.34 7.77 -11.25
N VAL A 16 2.05 8.05 -11.24
CA VAL A 16 1.26 8.24 -10.02
C VAL A 16 0.39 7.01 -9.79
N ILE A 17 0.63 6.31 -8.68
CA ILE A 17 -0.18 5.18 -8.21
C ILE A 17 -1.06 5.69 -7.08
N THR A 18 -2.36 5.76 -7.31
CA THR A 18 -3.34 6.19 -6.31
C THR A 18 -4.07 4.97 -5.77
N LEU A 19 -3.94 4.69 -4.49
CA LEU A 19 -4.79 3.72 -3.79
C LEU A 19 -6.20 4.32 -3.73
N ASP A 20 -7.19 3.68 -4.35
CA ASP A 20 -8.53 4.26 -4.52
C ASP A 20 -9.62 3.22 -4.27
N TYR A 21 -9.76 2.83 -3.01
CA TYR A 21 -10.83 1.92 -2.56
C TYR A 21 -11.46 2.41 -1.25
N ALA A 22 -12.34 3.37 -1.38
CA ALA A 22 -13.02 4.04 -0.27
C ALA A 22 -13.73 3.09 0.74
N PRO A 23 -14.35 1.95 0.33
CA PRO A 23 -15.05 1.06 1.26
C PRO A 23 -14.17 0.54 2.40
N THR A 24 -12.88 0.36 2.18
CA THR A 24 -11.92 -0.10 3.19
C THR A 24 -10.93 0.99 3.64
N ARG A 25 -11.10 2.24 3.18
CA ARG A 25 -10.12 3.33 3.37
C ARG A 25 -8.74 2.95 2.82
N ASN A 26 -8.73 2.41 1.61
CA ASN A 26 -7.51 1.96 0.93
C ASN A 26 -6.73 0.89 1.72
N ALA A 27 -7.44 0.01 2.45
CA ALA A 27 -6.79 -1.08 3.18
C ALA A 27 -6.13 -2.07 2.22
N LEU A 28 -5.00 -2.59 2.66
CA LEU A 28 -4.22 -3.58 1.92
C LEU A 28 -4.80 -4.96 2.20
N ASP A 29 -5.48 -5.50 1.23
CA ASP A 29 -5.80 -6.92 1.10
C ASP A 29 -4.93 -7.54 -0.01
N MET A 30 -5.14 -8.81 -0.30
CA MET A 30 -4.36 -9.48 -1.34
C MET A 30 -4.59 -8.85 -2.74
N ASN A 31 -5.82 -8.43 -3.06
CA ASN A 31 -6.14 -7.86 -4.37
C ASN A 31 -5.49 -6.49 -4.55
N MET A 32 -5.65 -5.58 -3.58
CA MET A 32 -4.97 -4.28 -3.58
C MET A 32 -3.45 -4.45 -3.69
N SER A 33 -2.88 -5.43 -2.97
CA SER A 33 -1.44 -5.69 -2.98
C SER A 33 -0.95 -6.21 -4.33
N LEU A 34 -1.72 -7.07 -5.00
CA LEU A 34 -1.39 -7.56 -6.34
C LEU A 34 -1.50 -6.45 -7.41
N GLU A 35 -2.51 -5.60 -7.32
CA GLU A 35 -2.65 -4.45 -8.22
C GLU A 35 -1.51 -3.44 -8.02
N LEU A 36 -1.14 -3.15 -6.76
CA LEU A 36 -0.02 -2.27 -6.44
C LEU A 36 1.31 -2.83 -6.97
N GLU A 37 1.57 -4.12 -6.78
CA GLU A 37 2.76 -4.79 -7.31
C GLU A 37 2.84 -4.69 -8.84
N ASP A 38 1.73 -4.96 -9.55
CA ASP A 38 1.67 -4.87 -11.02
C ASP A 38 1.92 -3.43 -11.50
N ALA A 39 1.34 -2.42 -10.81
CA ALA A 39 1.54 -1.02 -11.14
C ALA A 39 3.00 -0.58 -10.93
N LEU A 40 3.65 -1.01 -9.84
CA LEU A 40 5.06 -0.75 -9.59
C LEU A 40 5.95 -1.37 -10.67
N LYS A 41 5.67 -2.62 -11.08
CA LYS A 41 6.41 -3.30 -12.16
C LYS A 41 6.26 -2.58 -13.50
N LYS A 42 5.06 -2.11 -13.83
CA LYS A 42 4.82 -1.31 -15.04
C LYS A 42 5.59 0.02 -15.00
N ALA A 43 5.56 0.71 -13.87
CA ALA A 43 6.31 1.95 -13.70
C ALA A 43 7.83 1.73 -13.81
N GLU A 44 8.35 0.63 -13.23
CA GLU A 44 9.77 0.26 -13.33
C GLU A 44 10.20 0.02 -14.77
N THR A 45 9.40 -0.68 -15.56
CA THR A 45 9.74 -1.03 -16.94
C THR A 45 9.46 0.08 -17.95
N ALA A 46 8.70 1.13 -17.58
CA ALA A 46 8.41 2.25 -18.46
C ALA A 46 9.65 3.14 -18.66
N PRO A 47 10.19 3.28 -19.89
CA PRO A 47 11.47 3.94 -20.13
C PRO A 47 11.44 5.43 -19.81
N ASP A 48 10.29 6.07 -19.99
CA ASP A 48 10.13 7.52 -19.76
C ASP A 48 9.90 7.87 -18.29
N VAL A 49 9.45 6.91 -17.45
CA VAL A 49 9.24 7.14 -16.02
C VAL A 49 10.56 7.25 -15.28
N LYS A 50 10.71 8.30 -14.48
CA LYS A 50 11.87 8.56 -13.60
C LYS A 50 11.49 8.50 -12.13
N VAL A 51 10.25 8.90 -11.82
CA VAL A 51 9.75 9.01 -10.47
C VAL A 51 8.40 8.29 -10.37
N VAL A 52 8.20 7.55 -9.28
CA VAL A 52 6.93 6.95 -8.93
C VAL A 52 6.39 7.65 -7.69
N VAL A 53 5.14 8.09 -7.73
CA VAL A 53 4.44 8.67 -6.58
C VAL A 53 3.35 7.69 -6.15
N ILE A 54 3.35 7.31 -4.88
CA ILE A 54 2.27 6.52 -4.27
C ILE A 54 1.46 7.43 -3.38
N THR A 55 0.15 7.48 -3.57
CA THR A 55 -0.77 8.29 -2.76
C THR A 55 -2.08 7.54 -2.50
N GLY A 56 -2.94 8.10 -1.64
CA GLY A 56 -4.26 7.55 -1.35
C GLY A 56 -5.38 8.54 -1.69
N ALA A 57 -6.43 8.05 -2.32
CA ALA A 57 -7.64 8.82 -2.56
C ALA A 57 -8.49 8.94 -1.28
N GLY A 58 -9.23 10.06 -1.15
CA GLY A 58 -10.20 10.27 -0.09
C GLY A 58 -9.58 10.72 1.23
N ARG A 59 -10.06 10.16 2.36
CA ARG A 59 -9.74 10.66 3.71
C ARG A 59 -8.52 9.98 4.35
N ALA A 60 -7.99 8.93 3.75
CA ALA A 60 -6.85 8.18 4.26
C ALA A 60 -5.88 7.88 3.14
N PHE A 61 -4.60 7.89 3.45
CA PHE A 61 -3.60 7.33 2.57
C PHE A 61 -3.83 5.81 2.45
N CYS A 62 -3.76 5.10 3.58
CA CYS A 62 -3.97 3.66 3.63
C CYS A 62 -4.35 3.22 5.05
N GLY A 63 -5.45 2.50 5.19
CA GLY A 63 -5.97 2.01 6.48
C GLY A 63 -5.19 0.84 7.08
N GLY A 64 -4.18 0.32 6.40
CA GLY A 64 -3.47 -0.88 6.81
C GLY A 64 -4.12 -2.16 6.29
N GLY A 65 -4.03 -3.27 7.00
CA GLY A 65 -4.77 -4.49 6.67
C GLY A 65 -6.28 -4.32 6.88
N ASP A 66 -7.10 -5.05 6.11
CA ASP A 66 -8.56 -4.96 6.28
C ASP A 66 -9.00 -5.66 7.58
N ILE A 67 -9.21 -4.86 8.63
CA ILE A 67 -9.64 -5.34 9.96
C ILE A 67 -11.01 -6.03 9.91
N ARG A 68 -11.89 -5.66 8.98
CA ARG A 68 -13.21 -6.31 8.83
C ARG A 68 -13.05 -7.72 8.30
N TYR A 69 -12.18 -7.89 7.31
CA TYR A 69 -11.80 -9.21 6.82
C TYR A 69 -11.17 -10.05 7.93
N MET A 70 -10.22 -9.49 8.66
CA MET A 70 -9.58 -10.17 9.80
C MET A 70 -10.60 -10.61 10.84
N LYS A 71 -11.52 -9.72 11.24
CA LYS A 71 -12.56 -10.03 12.23
C LYS A 71 -13.53 -11.12 11.75
N ALA A 72 -13.88 -11.13 10.47
CA ALA A 72 -14.80 -12.11 9.91
C ALA A 72 -14.20 -13.55 9.87
N HIS A 73 -12.88 -13.66 9.82
CA HIS A 73 -12.18 -14.94 9.58
C HIS A 73 -11.24 -15.36 10.72
N CYS A 74 -11.08 -14.54 11.78
CA CYS A 74 -10.12 -14.82 12.86
C CYS A 74 -10.38 -16.11 13.65
N GLU A 75 -11.60 -16.65 13.58
CA GLU A 75 -11.98 -17.92 14.23
C GLU A 75 -11.76 -19.13 13.32
N GLU A 76 -11.44 -18.92 12.05
CA GLU A 76 -11.18 -20.02 11.13
C GLU A 76 -9.86 -20.73 11.48
N PRO A 77 -9.83 -22.08 11.41
CA PRO A 77 -8.59 -22.83 11.58
C PRO A 77 -7.52 -22.32 10.61
N ASP A 78 -6.30 -22.15 11.13
CA ASP A 78 -5.14 -21.73 10.31
C ASP A 78 -5.24 -20.34 9.64
N PHE A 79 -6.21 -19.48 10.00
CA PHE A 79 -6.35 -18.13 9.44
C PHE A 79 -5.03 -17.35 9.45
N ALA A 80 -4.29 -17.40 10.56
CA ALA A 80 -3.02 -16.72 10.68
C ALA A 80 -1.99 -17.20 9.64
N LYS A 81 -1.97 -18.52 9.37
CA LYS A 81 -1.02 -19.17 8.46
C LYS A 81 -1.45 -19.05 7.00
N GLU A 82 -2.74 -19.22 6.71
CA GLU A 82 -3.24 -19.35 5.34
C GLU A 82 -3.69 -18.01 4.73
N SER A 83 -3.99 -17.02 5.56
CA SER A 83 -4.47 -15.72 5.10
C SER A 83 -3.53 -14.59 5.49
N MET A 84 -3.23 -14.44 6.78
CA MET A 84 -2.41 -13.32 7.27
C MET A 84 -0.94 -13.46 6.91
N GLY A 85 -0.39 -14.67 7.00
CA GLY A 85 1.00 -14.93 6.64
C GLY A 85 1.30 -14.60 5.16
N PRO A 86 0.53 -15.11 4.21
CA PRO A 86 0.68 -14.76 2.79
C PRO A 86 0.54 -13.27 2.50
N LEU A 87 -0.43 -12.57 3.14
CA LEU A 87 -0.59 -11.13 2.99
C LEU A 87 0.62 -10.36 3.54
N ALA A 88 1.08 -10.68 4.75
CA ALA A 88 2.25 -10.05 5.34
C ALA A 88 3.50 -10.26 4.48
N LYS A 89 3.68 -11.48 3.95
CA LYS A 89 4.76 -11.79 3.00
C LYS A 89 4.64 -10.94 1.74
N LYS A 90 3.46 -10.84 1.14
CA LYS A 90 3.21 -10.03 -0.06
C LYS A 90 3.55 -8.55 0.18
N LEU A 91 3.13 -7.97 1.29
CA LEU A 91 3.45 -6.60 1.65
C LEU A 91 4.96 -6.39 1.85
N SER A 92 5.63 -7.34 2.48
CA SER A 92 7.10 -7.30 2.62
C SER A 92 7.80 -7.36 1.27
N GLU A 93 7.34 -8.20 0.34
CA GLU A 93 7.86 -8.30 -1.02
C GLU A 93 7.69 -6.97 -1.79
N ILE A 94 6.55 -6.29 -1.64
CA ILE A 94 6.31 -4.98 -2.25
C ILE A 94 7.28 -3.94 -1.71
N VAL A 95 7.46 -3.85 -0.39
CA VAL A 95 8.41 -2.91 0.23
C VAL A 95 9.83 -3.18 -0.23
N LEU A 96 10.24 -4.45 -0.26
CA LEU A 96 11.55 -4.85 -0.77
C LEU A 96 11.71 -4.56 -2.27
N TYR A 97 10.64 -4.68 -3.05
CA TYR A 97 10.66 -4.32 -4.46
C TYR A 97 10.88 -2.81 -4.64
N ILE A 98 10.13 -1.98 -3.90
CA ILE A 98 10.31 -0.52 -3.88
C ILE A 98 11.79 -0.17 -3.60
N LYS A 99 12.41 -0.78 -2.58
CA LYS A 99 13.82 -0.54 -2.24
C LYS A 99 14.82 -0.95 -3.31
N LYS A 100 14.43 -1.81 -4.23
CA LYS A 100 15.28 -2.29 -5.33
C LYS A 100 15.00 -1.63 -6.66
N MET A 101 13.95 -0.81 -6.75
CA MET A 101 13.60 -0.10 -7.98
C MET A 101 14.73 0.83 -8.43
N SER A 102 14.90 0.95 -9.73
CA SER A 102 15.81 1.92 -10.35
C SER A 102 15.24 3.35 -10.39
N LYS A 103 13.96 3.49 -10.04
CA LYS A 103 13.21 4.75 -10.00
C LYS A 103 13.15 5.29 -8.58
N ILE A 104 13.09 6.60 -8.43
CA ILE A 104 12.81 7.23 -7.14
C ILE A 104 11.33 7.01 -6.79
N VAL A 105 11.07 6.49 -5.61
CA VAL A 105 9.70 6.27 -5.13
C VAL A 105 9.36 7.26 -4.01
N ILE A 106 8.36 8.08 -4.24
CA ILE A 106 7.86 9.10 -3.31
C ILE A 106 6.51 8.66 -2.77
N CYS A 107 6.31 8.77 -1.46
CA CYS A 107 5.01 8.61 -0.84
C CYS A 107 4.40 9.97 -0.52
N ALA A 108 3.21 10.26 -1.05
CA ALA A 108 2.45 11.47 -0.72
C ALA A 108 1.30 11.08 0.23
N VAL A 109 1.45 11.39 1.51
CA VAL A 109 0.54 10.97 2.58
C VAL A 109 -0.38 12.10 3.00
N ALA A 110 -1.66 11.94 2.72
CA ALA A 110 -2.72 12.77 3.29
C ALA A 110 -3.65 11.90 4.15
N GLY A 111 -3.98 12.38 5.37
CA GLY A 111 -4.79 11.62 6.32
C GLY A 111 -4.03 10.45 6.97
N ALA A 112 -4.72 9.36 7.26
CA ALA A 112 -4.16 8.26 8.02
C ALA A 112 -3.35 7.28 7.15
N ALA A 113 -2.14 6.93 7.62
CA ALA A 113 -1.34 5.80 7.20
C ALA A 113 -1.18 4.85 8.40
N ALA A 114 -1.85 3.70 8.40
CA ALA A 114 -1.91 2.82 9.54
C ALA A 114 -1.30 1.44 9.26
N GLY A 115 -0.61 0.86 10.22
CA GLY A 115 -0.04 -0.48 10.15
C GLY A 115 0.73 -0.73 8.84
N GLY A 116 0.28 -1.69 8.01
CA GLY A 116 0.86 -1.97 6.70
C GLY A 116 0.94 -0.76 5.77
N GLY A 117 -0.02 0.19 5.88
CA GLY A 117 0.02 1.45 5.12
C GLY A 117 1.14 2.39 5.58
N ALA A 118 1.40 2.46 6.88
CA ALA A 118 2.56 3.20 7.40
C ALA A 118 3.87 2.55 6.95
N ASN A 119 3.95 1.22 7.00
CA ASN A 119 5.13 0.49 6.53
C ASN A 119 5.37 0.68 5.02
N LEU A 120 4.31 0.70 4.21
CA LEU A 120 4.42 1.04 2.79
C LEU A 120 5.02 2.44 2.59
N ALA A 121 4.52 3.44 3.33
CA ALA A 121 5.05 4.80 3.27
C ALA A 121 6.54 4.87 3.69
N PHE A 122 6.91 4.22 4.80
CA PHE A 122 8.30 4.16 5.26
C PHE A 122 9.21 3.37 4.33
N GLY A 123 8.65 2.50 3.50
CA GLY A 123 9.36 1.77 2.45
C GLY A 123 9.77 2.64 1.27
N CYS A 124 9.18 3.81 1.06
CA CYS A 124 9.52 4.72 -0.02
C CYS A 124 10.82 5.49 0.25
N ASP A 125 11.39 6.14 -0.78
CA ASP A 125 12.64 6.90 -0.64
C ASP A 125 12.40 8.26 0.02
N PHE A 126 11.26 8.89 -0.28
CA PHE A 126 10.84 10.16 0.32
C PHE A 126 9.38 10.10 0.72
N ILE A 127 9.05 10.84 1.78
CA ILE A 127 7.67 11.00 2.26
C ILE A 127 7.33 12.49 2.28
N PHE A 128 6.30 12.87 1.55
CA PHE A 128 5.66 14.18 1.68
C PHE A 128 4.36 13.99 2.46
N ALA A 129 4.31 14.56 3.64
CA ALA A 129 3.16 14.44 4.53
C ALA A 129 2.38 15.77 4.56
N ALA A 130 1.08 15.70 4.32
CA ALA A 130 0.19 16.83 4.52
C ALA A 130 0.04 17.14 6.02
N ASP A 131 -0.42 18.34 6.38
CA ASP A 131 -0.58 18.76 7.78
C ASP A 131 -1.53 17.87 8.58
N ASN A 132 -2.47 17.20 7.89
CA ASN A 132 -3.41 16.25 8.49
C ASN A 132 -2.92 14.80 8.47
N ALA A 133 -1.69 14.53 8.03
CA ALA A 133 -1.15 13.18 7.98
C ALA A 133 -0.94 12.60 9.39
N LYS A 134 -1.32 11.33 9.55
CA LYS A 134 -1.14 10.58 10.82
C LYS A 134 -0.54 9.22 10.52
N PHE A 135 0.60 8.93 11.12
CA PHE A 135 1.25 7.63 11.03
C PHE A 135 0.98 6.83 12.30
N LEU A 136 0.45 5.63 12.14
CA LEU A 136 0.00 4.79 13.25
C LEU A 136 0.56 3.37 13.09
N GLN A 137 1.39 2.92 14.03
CA GLN A 137 1.76 1.51 14.14
C GLN A 137 0.69 0.77 14.95
N ALA A 138 -0.41 0.43 14.26
CA ALA A 138 -1.63 -0.07 14.90
C ALA A 138 -1.56 -1.55 15.34
N PHE A 139 -0.46 -2.25 15.10
CA PHE A 139 -0.34 -3.71 15.33
C PHE A 139 -0.56 -4.08 16.78
N VAL A 140 0.07 -3.38 17.72
CA VAL A 140 -0.07 -3.63 19.16
C VAL A 140 -1.53 -3.50 19.62
N GLY A 141 -2.28 -2.53 19.06
CA GLY A 141 -3.69 -2.31 19.39
C GLY A 141 -4.64 -3.45 19.01
N ILE A 142 -4.21 -4.34 18.12
CA ILE A 142 -4.97 -5.52 17.68
C ILE A 142 -4.27 -6.83 18.05
N GLY A 143 -3.28 -6.79 18.95
CA GLY A 143 -2.59 -7.96 19.45
C GLY A 143 -1.59 -8.60 18.49
N LEU A 144 -1.15 -7.88 17.47
CA LEU A 144 -0.08 -8.31 16.56
C LEU A 144 1.26 -7.70 17.03
N CYS A 145 2.26 -8.56 17.24
CA CYS A 145 3.62 -8.17 17.65
C CYS A 145 4.68 -9.06 16.97
#